data_fe8ebead149a542cce2bd1fe66185c22
#
_entry.id   fe8ebead149a542cce2bd1fe66185c22
#
_cell.length_a   1.000
_cell.length_b   1.000
_cell.length_c   1.000
_cell.angle_alpha   90.00
_cell.angle_beta   90.00
_cell.angle_gamma   90.00
#
_symmetry.space_group_name_H-M   'P 1'
#
loop_
_entity.id
_entity.type
_entity.pdbx_description
1 polymer ?
#
loop_
_entity_poly.entity_id
_entity_poly.type
_entity_poly.pdbx_seq_one_letter_code
_entity_poly.pdbx_strand_id
1 'polypeptide(L)'
;AELNKLDCAGTLAQAGKQTIWVPATAITPTVTNGCASIATVETTAGRPDMQVLDFDASSDEHAQFSVAFPKSWNAGTVTFQLFWTSTATDTGTCVFELQAVAASDNTTIDVDFGTGQTVSDAAQGAAEELYVSPESNAITIAGSPGDNELVFFDLYRDVSADNMEEDARVIGIKLFFTTDAS
;
A
#
# COMPACT_ATOMS: atom_id res chain seq x y z
N ALA A 1 22.94 22.63 -22.48
CA ALA A 1 21.52 22.93 -22.27
C ALA A 1 20.74 22.25 -23.39
N GLU A 2 20.17 21.08 -23.12
CA GLU A 2 19.24 20.45 -24.05
C GLU A 2 17.92 21.21 -23.99
N LEU A 3 17.59 21.84 -25.12
CA LEU A 3 16.25 22.34 -25.36
C LEU A 3 15.32 21.16 -25.47
N ASN A 4 14.34 21.07 -24.55
CA ASN A 4 13.19 20.21 -24.69
C ASN A 4 12.63 20.32 -26.11
N LYS A 5 12.77 19.27 -26.92
CA LYS A 5 11.99 19.17 -28.14
C LYS A 5 10.54 19.05 -27.73
N LEU A 6 9.78 20.13 -27.88
CA LEU A 6 8.33 20.03 -28.01
C LEU A 6 8.07 19.20 -29.25
N ASP A 7 7.64 17.96 -29.07
CA ASP A 7 7.09 17.16 -30.14
C ASP A 7 5.77 17.82 -30.56
N CYS A 8 5.57 18.00 -31.86
CA CYS A 8 4.38 18.66 -32.42
C CYS A 8 3.07 17.88 -32.19
N ALA A 9 3.11 16.76 -31.49
CA ALA A 9 1.95 15.96 -31.08
C ALA A 9 1.28 16.40 -29.78
N GLY A 10 1.80 17.40 -29.08
CA GLY A 10 1.07 18.10 -28.01
C GLY A 10 0.84 17.33 -26.70
N THR A 11 1.46 16.17 -26.48
CA THR A 11 1.36 15.44 -25.22
C THR A 11 2.74 15.40 -24.55
N LEU A 12 2.93 16.19 -23.51
CA LEU A 12 4.05 15.99 -22.59
C LEU A 12 3.77 14.71 -21.80
N ALA A 13 4.27 13.57 -22.27
CA ALA A 13 4.31 12.36 -21.46
C ALA A 13 5.21 12.65 -20.25
N GLN A 14 4.63 12.71 -19.08
CA GLN A 14 5.37 12.92 -17.84
C GLN A 14 5.98 11.57 -17.43
N ALA A 15 7.19 11.29 -17.93
CA ALA A 15 7.98 10.18 -17.42
C ALA A 15 8.39 10.45 -15.98
N GLY A 16 8.36 9.41 -15.15
CA GLY A 16 8.83 9.49 -13.78
C GLY A 16 7.94 8.77 -12.78
N LYS A 17 8.22 8.99 -11.51
CA LYS A 17 7.51 8.38 -10.39
C LYS A 17 6.13 9.01 -10.24
N GLN A 18 5.11 8.17 -10.24
CA GLN A 18 3.70 8.52 -10.07
C GLN A 18 3.16 7.87 -8.80
N THR A 19 1.99 8.32 -8.35
CA THR A 19 1.38 7.87 -7.09
C THR A 19 -0.07 7.44 -7.31
N ILE A 20 -0.44 6.32 -6.73
CA ILE A 20 -1.83 5.91 -6.51
C ILE A 20 -2.09 5.95 -5.01
N TRP A 21 -3.15 6.65 -4.59
CA TRP A 21 -3.65 6.59 -3.22
C TRP A 21 -4.68 5.48 -3.10
N VAL A 22 -4.44 4.53 -2.20
CA VAL A 22 -5.35 3.43 -1.87
C VAL A 22 -5.84 3.67 -0.45
N PRO A 23 -7.06 4.23 -0.25
CA PRO A 23 -7.61 4.43 1.08
C PRO A 23 -8.02 3.10 1.71
N ALA A 24 -8.10 3.03 3.04
CA ALA A 24 -8.54 1.83 3.76
C ALA A 24 -9.89 1.28 3.24
N THR A 25 -10.79 2.14 2.76
CA THR A 25 -12.08 1.75 2.16
C THR A 25 -11.97 0.96 0.86
N ALA A 26 -10.81 1.00 0.19
CA ALA A 26 -10.53 0.22 -1.03
C ALA A 26 -9.73 -1.07 -0.73
N ILE A 27 -9.45 -1.33 0.54
CA ILE A 27 -8.71 -2.50 1.02
C ILE A 27 -9.70 -3.40 1.75
N THR A 28 -9.63 -4.70 1.53
CA THR A 28 -10.57 -5.67 2.10
C THR A 28 -9.83 -6.68 2.95
N PRO A 29 -10.22 -6.92 4.21
CA PRO A 29 -9.66 -8.02 5.01
C PRO A 29 -9.80 -9.36 4.29
N THR A 30 -8.79 -10.21 4.39
CA THR A 30 -8.84 -11.55 3.82
C THR A 30 -9.83 -12.44 4.57
N VAL A 31 -10.31 -13.51 3.92
CA VAL A 31 -11.25 -14.47 4.55
C VAL A 31 -10.55 -15.25 5.66
N THR A 32 -9.27 -15.58 5.47
CA THR A 32 -8.46 -16.29 6.46
C THR A 32 -7.40 -15.33 7.00
N ASN A 33 -7.29 -15.20 8.30
CA ASN A 33 -6.38 -14.29 8.99
C ASN A 33 -6.53 -12.82 8.55
N GLY A 34 -7.76 -12.39 8.24
CA GLY A 34 -8.02 -11.00 7.87
C GLY A 34 -8.02 -10.09 9.08
N CYS A 35 -7.58 -8.86 8.89
CA CYS A 35 -7.67 -7.79 9.89
C CYS A 35 -9.14 -7.44 10.20
N ALA A 36 -9.38 -6.54 11.14
CA ALA A 36 -10.72 -6.07 11.46
C ALA A 36 -11.41 -5.45 10.22
N SER A 37 -12.74 -5.55 10.16
CA SER A 37 -13.53 -4.91 9.11
C SER A 37 -13.38 -3.39 9.16
N ILE A 38 -13.55 -2.73 7.99
CA ILE A 38 -13.50 -1.27 7.90
C ILE A 38 -14.37 -0.61 8.98
N ALA A 39 -13.80 0.33 9.69
CA ALA A 39 -14.46 1.12 10.71
C ALA A 39 -14.35 2.62 10.44
N THR A 40 -15.33 3.38 10.92
CA THR A 40 -15.25 4.84 11.02
C THR A 40 -14.91 5.21 12.45
N VAL A 41 -13.82 5.92 12.63
CA VAL A 41 -13.36 6.38 13.95
C VAL A 41 -13.46 7.89 14.01
N GLU A 42 -14.29 8.37 14.92
CA GLU A 42 -14.39 9.79 15.25
C GLU A 42 -13.29 10.14 16.26
N THR A 43 -12.47 11.13 15.95
CA THR A 43 -11.45 11.64 16.91
C THR A 43 -12.09 12.53 17.96
N THR A 44 -12.77 13.55 17.54
CA THR A 44 -13.59 14.45 18.38
C THR A 44 -14.68 15.05 17.50
N ALA A 45 -15.89 15.21 18.01
CA ALA A 45 -17.02 15.79 17.28
C ALA A 45 -16.64 17.08 16.53
N GLY A 46 -16.88 17.10 15.21
CA GLY A 46 -16.55 18.22 14.32
C GLY A 46 -15.09 18.28 13.86
N ARG A 47 -14.30 17.25 14.12
CA ARG A 47 -12.95 17.04 13.60
C ARG A 47 -12.94 15.90 12.57
N PRO A 48 -11.80 15.56 11.93
CA PRO A 48 -11.75 14.48 10.95
C PRO A 48 -12.15 13.13 11.52
N ASP A 49 -13.07 12.44 10.82
CA ASP A 49 -13.35 11.02 11.01
C ASP A 49 -12.45 10.21 10.10
N MET A 50 -11.89 9.13 10.63
CA MET A 50 -11.00 8.23 9.90
C MET A 50 -11.75 6.98 9.45
N GLN A 51 -11.57 6.58 8.19
CA GLN A 51 -11.92 5.24 7.71
C GLN A 51 -10.67 4.37 7.85
N VAL A 52 -10.73 3.30 8.62
CA VAL A 52 -9.55 2.55 9.04
C VAL A 52 -9.76 1.04 9.01
N LEU A 53 -8.64 0.31 8.89
CA LEU A 53 -8.54 -1.12 9.14
C LEU A 53 -7.59 -1.32 10.34
N ASP A 54 -8.05 -1.97 11.38
CA ASP A 54 -7.24 -2.28 12.56
C ASP A 54 -6.61 -3.68 12.41
N PHE A 55 -5.28 -3.73 12.57
CA PHE A 55 -4.48 -4.95 12.52
C PHE A 55 -4.00 -5.29 13.94
N ASP A 56 -4.33 -6.50 14.39
CA ASP A 56 -4.03 -7.01 15.73
C ASP A 56 -2.52 -7.01 16.03
N ALA A 57 -2.17 -6.80 17.31
CA ALA A 57 -0.79 -6.79 17.77
C ALA A 57 -0.22 -8.19 18.06
N SER A 58 -1.02 -9.25 18.03
CA SER A 58 -0.64 -10.59 18.50
C SER A 58 -0.62 -11.65 17.41
N SER A 59 -1.13 -11.36 16.22
CA SER A 59 -1.20 -12.28 15.08
C SER A 59 -0.99 -11.55 13.76
N ASP A 60 -0.35 -12.22 12.80
CA ASP A 60 -0.26 -11.71 11.45
C ASP A 60 -1.65 -11.67 10.82
N GLU A 61 -2.07 -10.48 10.46
CA GLU A 61 -3.36 -10.24 9.81
C GLU A 61 -3.17 -9.61 8.45
N HIS A 62 -4.07 -9.94 7.52
CA HIS A 62 -3.95 -9.65 6.10
C HIS A 62 -5.13 -8.84 5.58
N ALA A 63 -4.84 -7.97 4.60
CA ALA A 63 -5.85 -7.27 3.82
C ALA A 63 -5.39 -7.06 2.38
N GLN A 64 -6.30 -7.14 1.43
CA GLN A 64 -5.99 -7.14 0.00
C GLN A 64 -6.69 -6.02 -0.76
N PHE A 65 -6.05 -5.59 -1.84
CA PHE A 65 -6.62 -4.68 -2.82
C PHE A 65 -6.07 -5.02 -4.21
N SER A 66 -6.64 -4.40 -5.24
CA SER A 66 -6.15 -4.60 -6.61
C SER A 66 -6.03 -3.29 -7.35
N VAL A 67 -5.10 -3.23 -8.30
CA VAL A 67 -4.85 -2.07 -9.15
C VAL A 67 -4.75 -2.51 -10.61
N ALA A 68 -5.54 -1.87 -11.48
CA ALA A 68 -5.29 -1.85 -12.92
C ALA A 68 -4.43 -0.61 -13.21
N PHE A 69 -3.17 -0.81 -13.49
CA PHE A 69 -2.24 0.29 -13.73
C PHE A 69 -2.57 1.06 -15.02
N PRO A 70 -2.24 2.36 -15.09
CA PRO A 70 -2.40 3.12 -16.32
C PRO A 70 -1.44 2.61 -17.40
N LYS A 71 -1.83 2.75 -18.67
CA LYS A 71 -1.02 2.31 -19.82
C LYS A 71 0.39 2.93 -19.89
N SER A 72 0.60 4.03 -19.21
CA SER A 72 1.91 4.68 -19.10
C SER A 72 2.83 4.02 -18.08
N TRP A 73 2.36 3.03 -17.32
CA TRP A 73 3.22 2.28 -16.41
C TRP A 73 4.25 1.45 -17.18
N ASN A 74 5.50 1.47 -16.73
CA ASN A 74 6.60 0.76 -17.38
C ASN A 74 6.63 -0.76 -17.08
N ALA A 75 5.57 -1.30 -16.47
CA ALA A 75 5.47 -2.69 -16.01
C ALA A 75 6.62 -3.13 -15.08
N GLY A 76 7.26 -2.17 -14.44
CA GLY A 76 8.38 -2.39 -13.52
C GLY A 76 7.94 -2.59 -12.06
N THR A 77 8.90 -2.48 -11.17
CA THR A 77 8.68 -2.56 -9.73
C THR A 77 7.86 -1.39 -9.20
N VAL A 78 7.22 -1.61 -8.05
CA VAL A 78 6.50 -0.58 -7.29
C VAL A 78 7.11 -0.45 -5.90
N THR A 79 6.85 0.70 -5.24
CA THR A 79 7.18 0.90 -3.83
C THR A 79 5.96 1.45 -3.12
N PHE A 80 5.94 1.43 -1.78
CA PHE A 80 4.81 1.96 -1.02
C PHE A 80 5.24 2.73 0.22
N GLN A 81 4.33 3.57 0.72
CA GLN A 81 4.34 4.16 2.05
C GLN A 81 3.01 3.88 2.73
N LEU A 82 3.06 3.49 3.98
CA LEU A 82 1.88 3.28 4.81
C LEU A 82 1.51 4.59 5.52
N PHE A 83 0.21 4.89 5.58
CA PHE A 83 -0.39 5.94 6.39
C PHE A 83 -1.21 5.26 7.47
N TRP A 84 -0.83 5.46 8.73
CA TRP A 84 -1.40 4.72 9.83
C TRP A 84 -1.41 5.55 11.13
N THR A 85 -2.06 5.03 12.16
CA THR A 85 -2.05 5.58 13.52
C THR A 85 -2.10 4.45 14.53
N SER A 86 -1.81 4.73 15.80
CA SER A 86 -2.00 3.78 16.90
C SER A 86 -3.37 4.00 17.56
N THR A 87 -3.91 2.92 18.12
CA THR A 87 -5.14 2.97 18.94
C THR A 87 -4.90 3.52 20.35
N ALA A 88 -3.65 3.58 20.78
CA ALA A 88 -3.26 4.02 22.14
C ALA A 88 -1.94 4.81 22.14
N THR A 89 -1.34 4.98 23.31
CA THR A 89 -0.13 5.80 23.54
C THR A 89 1.15 4.96 23.55
N ASP A 90 1.25 3.97 22.64
CA ASP A 90 2.45 3.16 22.49
C ASP A 90 3.58 3.92 21.78
N THR A 91 4.82 3.47 21.97
CA THR A 91 6.02 3.94 21.27
C THR A 91 6.75 2.81 20.55
N GLY A 92 6.10 1.65 20.43
CA GLY A 92 6.64 0.50 19.73
C GLY A 92 6.74 0.72 18.22
N THR A 93 7.56 -0.11 17.60
CA THR A 93 7.73 -0.14 16.15
C THR A 93 6.76 -1.14 15.54
N CYS A 94 6.00 -0.70 14.55
CA CYS A 94 5.13 -1.55 13.75
C CYS A 94 5.80 -1.92 12.43
N VAL A 95 5.64 -3.17 11.98
CA VAL A 95 6.20 -3.67 10.72
C VAL A 95 5.08 -4.17 9.82
N PHE A 96 5.03 -3.63 8.61
CA PHE A 96 4.10 -4.08 7.56
C PHE A 96 4.85 -4.55 6.33
N GLU A 97 4.36 -5.61 5.71
CA GLU A 97 4.85 -6.10 4.43
C GLU A 97 3.76 -5.97 3.35
N LEU A 98 4.18 -5.61 2.14
CA LEU A 98 3.33 -5.60 0.95
C LEU A 98 3.93 -6.51 -0.11
N GLN A 99 3.13 -7.45 -0.61
CA GLN A 99 3.47 -8.37 -1.69
C GLN A 99 2.48 -8.22 -2.85
N ALA A 100 2.88 -8.65 -4.05
CA ALA A 100 2.08 -8.41 -5.24
C ALA A 100 2.18 -9.54 -6.28
N VAL A 101 1.08 -9.76 -7.03
CA VAL A 101 1.02 -10.66 -8.18
C VAL A 101 0.09 -10.12 -9.25
N ALA A 102 0.49 -10.23 -10.52
CA ALA A 102 -0.33 -9.89 -11.67
C ALA A 102 -1.08 -11.11 -12.20
N ALA A 103 -2.31 -10.91 -12.63
CA ALA A 103 -3.12 -11.90 -13.33
C ALA A 103 -3.51 -11.36 -14.72
N SER A 104 -3.25 -12.16 -15.76
CA SER A 104 -3.54 -11.83 -17.16
C SER A 104 -4.91 -12.39 -17.57
N ASP A 105 -5.42 -11.89 -18.71
CA ASP A 105 -6.64 -12.43 -19.32
C ASP A 105 -6.52 -13.94 -19.59
N ASN A 106 -7.56 -14.69 -19.29
CA ASN A 106 -7.66 -16.15 -19.44
C ASN A 106 -6.65 -16.97 -18.59
N THR A 107 -6.00 -16.37 -17.58
CA THR A 107 -5.18 -17.09 -16.60
C THR A 107 -5.92 -17.29 -15.27
N THR A 108 -5.48 -18.26 -14.47
CA THR A 108 -6.03 -18.42 -13.12
C THR A 108 -5.62 -17.24 -12.22
N ILE A 109 -6.53 -16.85 -11.31
CA ILE A 109 -6.22 -15.89 -10.23
C ILE A 109 -5.64 -16.63 -9.00
N ASP A 110 -5.78 -17.95 -8.95
CA ASP A 110 -5.24 -18.81 -7.90
C ASP A 110 -3.74 -19.02 -8.11
N VAL A 111 -2.97 -18.03 -7.73
CA VAL A 111 -1.50 -17.96 -7.87
C VAL A 111 -0.87 -17.37 -6.61
N ASP A 112 0.36 -17.77 -6.32
CA ASP A 112 1.11 -17.25 -5.18
C ASP A 112 1.53 -15.79 -5.41
N PHE A 113 1.51 -15.00 -4.33
CA PHE A 113 2.12 -13.68 -4.33
C PHE A 113 3.66 -13.78 -4.49
N GLY A 114 4.25 -12.73 -5.04
CA GLY A 114 5.71 -12.59 -5.08
C GLY A 114 6.31 -12.27 -3.71
N THR A 115 7.64 -12.18 -3.65
CA THR A 115 8.33 -11.75 -2.43
C THR A 115 7.98 -10.31 -2.10
N GLY A 116 7.47 -10.09 -0.91
CA GLY A 116 7.10 -8.78 -0.42
C GLY A 116 8.28 -7.92 0.01
N GLN A 117 7.98 -6.68 0.37
CA GLN A 117 8.91 -5.75 0.98
C GLN A 117 8.28 -5.12 2.21
N THR A 118 9.08 -4.96 3.24
CA THR A 118 8.64 -4.41 4.52
C THR A 118 8.88 -2.91 4.63
N VAL A 119 8.04 -2.27 5.44
CA VAL A 119 8.30 -0.96 6.05
C VAL A 119 8.20 -1.09 7.56
N SER A 120 9.04 -0.34 8.27
CA SER A 120 9.07 -0.30 9.72
C SER A 120 8.93 1.15 10.17
N ASP A 121 8.01 1.41 11.07
CA ASP A 121 7.73 2.76 11.57
C ASP A 121 7.33 2.72 13.05
N ALA A 122 7.74 3.71 13.82
CA ALA A 122 7.51 3.75 15.27
C ALA A 122 6.41 4.74 15.64
N ALA A 123 5.48 4.31 16.49
CA ALA A 123 4.54 5.19 17.16
C ALA A 123 5.29 6.17 18.09
N GLN A 124 4.76 7.39 18.26
CA GLN A 124 5.43 8.46 18.98
C GLN A 124 4.80 8.74 20.37
N GLY A 125 3.94 7.86 20.85
CA GLY A 125 3.40 7.92 22.20
C GLY A 125 2.12 8.75 22.35
N ALA A 126 1.42 9.05 21.25
CA ALA A 126 0.10 9.66 21.29
C ALA A 126 -0.89 8.88 20.44
N ALA A 127 -2.10 8.67 20.94
CA ALA A 127 -3.19 8.10 20.14
C ALA A 127 -3.63 9.08 19.06
N GLU A 128 -4.08 8.55 17.93
CA GLU A 128 -4.60 9.32 16.77
C GLU A 128 -3.57 10.27 16.12
N GLU A 129 -2.29 10.08 16.38
CA GLU A 129 -1.20 10.73 15.67
C GLU A 129 -1.02 10.09 14.29
N LEU A 130 -0.90 10.91 13.24
CA LEU A 130 -0.66 10.38 11.90
C LEU A 130 0.81 9.99 11.74
N TYR A 131 1.05 8.73 11.42
CA TYR A 131 2.35 8.20 11.05
C TYR A 131 2.41 7.92 9.54
N VAL A 132 3.56 8.22 8.94
CA VAL A 132 3.83 7.94 7.53
C VAL A 132 5.15 7.19 7.46
N SER A 133 5.08 5.92 7.11
CA SER A 133 6.27 5.07 7.06
C SER A 133 7.33 5.61 6.09
N PRO A 134 8.59 5.22 6.23
CA PRO A 134 9.55 5.31 5.14
C PRO A 134 8.99 4.65 3.87
N GLU A 135 9.48 5.04 2.71
CA GLU A 135 9.17 4.32 1.47
C GLU A 135 9.86 2.95 1.48
N SER A 136 9.14 1.92 1.05
CA SER A 136 9.67 0.55 0.97
C SER A 136 10.79 0.42 -0.06
N ASN A 137 11.55 -0.67 0.02
CA ASN A 137 12.31 -1.16 -1.13
C ASN A 137 11.39 -1.53 -2.29
N ALA A 138 11.97 -1.73 -3.47
CA ALA A 138 11.25 -2.07 -4.68
C ALA A 138 10.61 -3.48 -4.61
N ILE A 139 9.31 -3.56 -4.78
CA ILE A 139 8.53 -4.81 -4.87
C ILE A 139 8.55 -5.27 -6.32
N THR A 140 9.02 -6.48 -6.56
CA THR A 140 8.88 -7.16 -7.85
C THR A 140 7.52 -7.85 -7.90
N ILE A 141 6.66 -7.42 -8.80
CA ILE A 141 5.33 -8.02 -8.99
C ILE A 141 5.52 -9.38 -9.68
N ALA A 142 5.02 -10.45 -9.06
CA ALA A 142 5.01 -11.78 -9.69
C ALA A 142 4.02 -11.84 -10.85
N GLY A 143 4.08 -12.90 -11.70
CA GLY A 143 3.11 -13.11 -12.77
C GLY A 143 3.37 -12.31 -14.06
N SER A 144 4.53 -11.68 -14.20
CA SER A 144 4.94 -10.94 -15.42
C SER A 144 3.97 -9.83 -15.81
N PRO A 145 3.87 -8.78 -15.02
CA PRO A 145 2.90 -7.70 -15.19
C PRO A 145 3.02 -6.97 -16.53
N GLY A 146 1.90 -6.48 -17.07
CA GLY A 146 1.78 -5.73 -18.31
C GLY A 146 0.55 -4.81 -18.35
N ASP A 147 0.29 -4.22 -19.53
CA ASP A 147 -0.67 -3.11 -19.73
C ASP A 147 -2.13 -3.42 -19.38
N ASN A 148 -2.57 -4.67 -19.54
CA ASN A 148 -3.98 -5.05 -19.39
C ASN A 148 -4.18 -6.07 -18.27
N GLU A 149 -3.27 -6.10 -17.31
CA GLU A 149 -3.30 -7.04 -16.23
C GLU A 149 -3.83 -6.40 -14.96
N LEU A 150 -4.48 -7.21 -14.14
CA LEU A 150 -4.89 -6.80 -12.81
C LEU A 150 -3.82 -7.24 -11.80
N VAL A 151 -3.28 -6.30 -11.06
CA VAL A 151 -2.31 -6.59 -10.01
C VAL A 151 -3.02 -6.66 -8.67
N PHE A 152 -2.92 -7.79 -8.00
CA PHE A 152 -3.38 -8.00 -6.65
C PHE A 152 -2.24 -7.71 -5.67
N PHE A 153 -2.59 -7.07 -4.56
CA PHE A 153 -1.70 -6.74 -3.46
C PHE A 153 -2.23 -7.36 -2.18
N ASP A 154 -1.32 -7.85 -1.35
CA ASP A 154 -1.60 -8.33 0.00
C ASP A 154 -0.72 -7.56 0.99
N LEU A 155 -1.37 -6.80 1.87
CA LEU A 155 -0.76 -6.08 2.97
C LEU A 155 -0.95 -6.91 4.24
N TYR A 156 0.11 -7.13 5.00
CA TYR A 156 -0.03 -7.73 6.31
C TYR A 156 0.90 -7.10 7.35
N ARG A 157 0.51 -7.19 8.63
CA ARG A 157 1.33 -6.83 9.76
C ARG A 157 2.18 -8.04 10.16
N ASP A 158 3.50 -7.88 10.18
CA ASP A 158 4.44 -8.89 10.66
C ASP A 158 4.71 -8.68 12.16
N VAL A 159 3.88 -9.29 13.00
CA VAL A 159 4.00 -9.16 14.46
C VAL A 159 5.26 -9.83 15.01
N SER A 160 5.89 -10.72 14.25
CA SER A 160 7.13 -11.35 14.66
C SER A 160 8.34 -10.42 14.55
N ALA A 161 8.26 -9.42 13.68
CA ALA A 161 9.29 -8.44 13.41
C ALA A 161 9.02 -7.08 14.12
N ASP A 162 7.84 -6.89 14.72
CA ASP A 162 7.47 -5.66 15.41
C ASP A 162 7.51 -5.80 16.94
N ASN A 163 7.38 -4.69 17.66
CA ASN A 163 7.29 -4.68 19.12
C ASN A 163 6.23 -3.70 19.64
N MET A 164 5.30 -3.30 18.80
CA MET A 164 4.16 -2.49 19.18
C MET A 164 3.09 -3.39 19.81
N GLU A 165 2.70 -3.10 21.04
CA GLU A 165 1.76 -3.91 21.83
C GLU A 165 0.30 -3.61 21.53
N GLU A 166 0.01 -2.54 20.77
CA GLU A 166 -1.33 -2.08 20.43
C GLU A 166 -1.67 -2.37 18.96
N ASP A 167 -2.95 -2.34 18.62
CA ASP A 167 -3.40 -2.48 17.24
C ASP A 167 -2.89 -1.32 16.37
N ALA A 168 -2.45 -1.66 15.18
CA ALA A 168 -2.06 -0.70 14.17
C ALA A 168 -3.27 -0.38 13.27
N ARG A 169 -3.66 0.88 13.25
CA ARG A 169 -4.82 1.39 12.53
C ARG A 169 -4.40 1.97 11.18
N VAL A 170 -4.63 1.23 10.10
CA VAL A 170 -4.25 1.63 8.74
C VAL A 170 -5.31 2.56 8.13
N ILE A 171 -4.88 3.74 7.67
CA ILE A 171 -5.71 4.75 6.98
C ILE A 171 -5.63 4.58 5.47
N GLY A 172 -4.48 4.15 4.95
CA GLY A 172 -4.29 3.86 3.54
C GLY A 172 -2.84 3.74 3.13
N ILE A 173 -2.64 3.49 1.85
CA ILE A 173 -1.33 3.26 1.23
C ILE A 173 -1.12 4.25 0.10
N LYS A 174 0.06 4.86 0.04
CA LYS A 174 0.60 5.43 -1.20
C LYS A 174 1.37 4.36 -1.94
N LEU A 175 0.92 4.01 -3.13
CA LEU A 175 1.63 3.12 -4.04
C LEU A 175 2.34 3.97 -5.09
N PHE A 176 3.62 3.75 -5.30
CA PHE A 176 4.42 4.46 -6.29
C PHE A 176 4.80 3.53 -7.43
N PHE A 177 4.72 4.03 -8.64
CA PHE A 177 5.11 3.34 -9.86
C PHE A 177 5.82 4.30 -10.81
N THR A 178 6.53 3.77 -11.79
CA THR A 178 7.25 4.56 -12.79
C THR A 178 6.53 4.51 -14.13
N THR A 179 6.46 5.64 -14.79
CA THR A 179 5.91 5.73 -16.15
C THR A 179 7.02 5.86 -17.18
N ASP A 180 6.84 5.22 -18.35
CA ASP A 180 7.66 5.45 -19.51
C ASP A 180 7.23 6.75 -20.22
N ALA A 181 8.21 7.42 -20.81
CA ALA A 181 7.93 8.44 -21.79
C ALA A 181 7.62 7.72 -23.13
N SER A 182 6.34 7.51 -23.42
CA SER A 182 5.89 6.96 -24.69
C SER A 182 5.62 8.07 -25.69
#